data_0e1100e31f22647b2eea8d8c9463fc9f
#
_entry.id   0e1100e31f22647b2eea8d8c9463fc9f
#
_cell.length_a   1.000
_cell.length_b   1.000
_cell.length_c   1.000
_cell.angle_alpha   90.00
_cell.angle_beta   90.00
_cell.angle_gamma   90.00
#
_symmetry.space_group_name_H-M   'P 1'
#
loop_
_entity.id
_entity.type
_entity.pdbx_description
1 polymer ?
#
loop_
_entity_poly.entity_id
_entity_poly.type
_entity_poly.pdbx_seq_one_letter_code
_entity_poly.pdbx_strand_id
1 'polypeptide(L)'
;FEAMFEYPDPRMGEHPEWGTKVFNYAKSEVKGFLITNALYWIKEFHVDGLRVDAVASMLYLDYGKKDGEWVQNRYGGNTNLDAIEFFKHFNSVIRGTYPGIMTIAEESTAWPNVTGKIGSDSLGFTFKWNMGWMHDFCEYMKLDPYFRKNDHHALTFAMSYNDAEDYILPLSHDEVVHLKCSMVN
;
A
#
# COMPACT_ATOMS: atom_id res chain seq x y z
N PHE A 1 16.75 -21.43 -15.42
CA PHE A 1 17.09 -20.01 -15.26
C PHE A 1 16.88 -19.63 -13.80
N GLU A 2 17.85 -18.94 -13.20
CA GLU A 2 17.75 -18.45 -11.83
C GLU A 2 16.76 -17.28 -11.79
N ALA A 3 15.97 -17.17 -10.70
CA ALA A 3 15.05 -16.05 -10.50
C ALA A 3 15.80 -14.70 -10.54
N MET A 4 15.41 -13.83 -11.47
CA MET A 4 16.13 -12.59 -11.72
C MET A 4 15.62 -11.45 -10.84
N PHE A 5 14.32 -11.25 -10.80
CA PHE A 5 13.68 -10.15 -10.07
C PHE A 5 12.98 -10.61 -8.79
N GLU A 6 12.49 -11.84 -8.73
CA GLU A 6 11.74 -12.41 -7.64
C GLU A 6 12.63 -13.17 -6.64
N TYR A 7 12.08 -13.51 -5.49
CA TYR A 7 12.70 -14.44 -4.56
C TYR A 7 12.70 -15.86 -5.14
N PRO A 8 13.80 -16.63 -5.02
CA PRO A 8 13.87 -18.00 -5.54
C PRO A 8 12.94 -19.00 -4.82
N ASP A 9 12.71 -18.79 -3.51
CA ASP A 9 11.77 -19.59 -2.73
C ASP A 9 10.33 -19.13 -3.03
N PRO A 10 9.45 -19.97 -3.59
CA PRO A 10 8.07 -19.60 -3.91
C PRO A 10 7.26 -19.15 -2.69
N ARG A 11 7.61 -19.60 -1.48
CA ARG A 11 6.96 -19.13 -0.25
C ARG A 11 7.22 -17.64 0.03
N MET A 12 8.29 -17.08 -0.52
CA MET A 12 8.60 -15.66 -0.46
C MET A 12 8.29 -14.96 -1.79
N GLY A 13 8.47 -15.65 -2.91
CA GLY A 13 8.48 -15.10 -4.26
C GLY A 13 7.14 -15.13 -4.98
N GLU A 14 6.06 -15.58 -4.34
CA GLU A 14 4.74 -15.71 -4.98
C GLU A 14 3.61 -15.23 -4.07
N HIS A 15 2.57 -14.67 -4.71
CA HIS A 15 1.24 -14.49 -4.14
C HIS A 15 0.29 -15.48 -4.84
N PRO A 16 0.04 -16.66 -4.25
CA PRO A 16 -0.72 -17.73 -4.91
C PRO A 16 -2.15 -17.33 -5.30
N GLU A 17 -2.81 -16.53 -4.47
CA GLU A 17 -4.18 -16.06 -4.72
C GLU A 17 -4.28 -15.15 -5.95
N TRP A 18 -3.22 -14.39 -6.23
CA TRP A 18 -3.17 -13.46 -7.37
C TRP A 18 -2.47 -14.05 -8.59
N GLY A 19 -1.75 -15.18 -8.42
CA GLY A 19 -0.92 -15.76 -9.48
C GLY A 19 0.25 -14.85 -9.89
N THR A 20 0.73 -14.00 -8.97
CA THR A 20 1.79 -13.01 -9.24
C THR A 20 3.09 -13.37 -8.53
N LYS A 21 4.20 -12.80 -9.02
CA LYS A 21 5.52 -12.88 -8.38
C LYS A 21 5.76 -11.70 -7.46
N VAL A 22 6.61 -11.91 -6.46
CA VAL A 22 7.04 -10.89 -5.49
C VAL A 22 8.48 -10.50 -5.80
N PHE A 23 8.73 -9.19 -5.95
CA PHE A 23 10.06 -8.67 -6.13
C PHE A 23 10.96 -8.98 -4.94
N ASN A 24 12.19 -9.35 -5.22
CA ASN A 24 13.21 -9.58 -4.19
C ASN A 24 13.83 -8.24 -3.75
N TYR A 25 13.25 -7.65 -2.73
CA TYR A 25 13.70 -6.35 -2.19
C TYR A 25 15.08 -6.40 -1.52
N ALA A 26 15.65 -7.58 -1.28
CA ALA A 26 17.02 -7.71 -0.79
C ALA A 26 18.06 -7.40 -1.90
N LYS A 27 17.70 -7.58 -3.19
CA LYS A 27 18.60 -7.32 -4.32
C LYS A 27 18.70 -5.82 -4.62
N SER A 28 19.91 -5.28 -4.64
CA SER A 28 20.18 -3.87 -4.99
C SER A 28 19.73 -3.52 -6.40
N GLU A 29 19.88 -4.44 -7.35
CA GLU A 29 19.48 -4.29 -8.75
C GLU A 29 17.96 -4.14 -8.88
N VAL A 30 17.19 -4.92 -8.11
CA VAL A 30 15.73 -4.84 -8.08
C VAL A 30 15.27 -3.53 -7.46
N LYS A 31 15.86 -3.13 -6.32
CA LYS A 31 15.59 -1.82 -5.71
C LYS A 31 15.93 -0.68 -6.67
N GLY A 32 17.09 -0.75 -7.30
CA GLY A 32 17.53 0.22 -8.31
C GLY A 32 16.57 0.33 -9.49
N PHE A 33 16.10 -0.81 -10.02
CA PHE A 33 15.12 -0.85 -11.10
C PHE A 33 13.81 -0.15 -10.70
N LEU A 34 13.26 -0.48 -9.55
CA LEU A 34 11.97 0.07 -9.07
C LEU A 34 12.07 1.59 -8.81
N ILE A 35 13.16 2.04 -8.17
CA ILE A 35 13.39 3.46 -7.89
C ILE A 35 13.62 4.22 -9.20
N THR A 36 14.42 3.68 -10.11
CA THR A 36 14.68 4.32 -11.42
C THR A 36 13.40 4.42 -12.25
N ASN A 37 12.54 3.40 -12.20
CA ASN A 37 11.23 3.46 -12.86
C ASN A 37 10.37 4.60 -12.30
N ALA A 38 10.30 4.75 -10.98
CA ALA A 38 9.57 5.86 -10.38
C ALA A 38 10.13 7.23 -10.80
N LEU A 39 11.44 7.40 -10.75
CA LEU A 39 12.11 8.62 -11.18
C LEU A 39 11.90 8.91 -12.67
N TYR A 40 11.82 7.87 -13.52
CA TYR A 40 11.53 7.99 -14.94
C TYR A 40 10.15 8.62 -15.18
N TRP A 41 9.11 8.12 -14.52
CA TRP A 41 7.76 8.68 -14.63
C TRP A 41 7.68 10.12 -14.16
N ILE A 42 8.37 10.45 -13.06
CA ILE A 42 8.41 11.82 -12.54
C ILE A 42 9.13 12.75 -13.53
N LYS A 43 10.29 12.32 -14.00
CA LYS A 43 11.16 13.18 -14.84
C LYS A 43 10.65 13.36 -16.26
N GLU A 44 10.24 12.26 -16.92
CA GLU A 44 9.89 12.28 -18.34
C GLU A 44 8.41 12.59 -18.58
N PHE A 45 7.53 12.22 -17.66
CA PHE A 45 6.08 12.44 -17.79
C PHE A 45 5.53 13.51 -16.84
N HIS A 46 6.38 14.07 -15.99
CA HIS A 46 6.01 15.17 -15.07
C HIS A 46 4.80 14.87 -14.20
N VAL A 47 4.69 13.63 -13.70
CA VAL A 47 3.63 13.26 -12.77
C VAL A 47 3.87 13.92 -11.42
N ASP A 48 2.81 14.37 -10.74
CA ASP A 48 2.88 15.05 -9.45
C ASP A 48 2.91 14.10 -8.24
N GLY A 49 2.66 12.81 -8.48
CA GLY A 49 2.72 11.79 -7.44
C GLY A 49 2.62 10.38 -7.99
N LEU A 50 2.95 9.42 -7.12
CA LEU A 50 2.90 7.99 -7.39
C LEU A 50 2.15 7.28 -6.28
N ARG A 51 1.15 6.48 -6.62
CA ARG A 51 0.51 5.56 -5.69
C ARG A 51 1.16 4.18 -5.78
N VAL A 52 1.59 3.66 -4.66
CA VAL A 52 2.08 2.28 -4.53
C VAL A 52 0.90 1.39 -4.14
N ASP A 53 0.63 0.44 -5.01
CA ASP A 53 -0.46 -0.52 -4.88
C ASP A 53 -0.14 -1.60 -3.83
N ALA A 54 -1.14 -2.05 -3.09
CA ALA A 54 -1.11 -3.21 -2.20
C ALA A 54 0.15 -3.27 -1.28
N VAL A 55 0.50 -2.17 -0.64
CA VAL A 55 1.70 -2.06 0.21
C VAL A 55 1.73 -3.12 1.32
N ALA A 56 0.57 -3.49 1.88
CA ALA A 56 0.48 -4.57 2.86
C ALA A 56 1.05 -5.90 2.33
N SER A 57 0.82 -6.22 1.07
CA SER A 57 1.33 -7.45 0.44
C SER A 57 2.86 -7.50 0.35
N MET A 58 3.51 -6.34 0.38
CA MET A 58 4.96 -6.20 0.37
C MET A 58 5.53 -6.26 1.80
N LEU A 59 4.81 -5.69 2.78
CA LEU A 59 5.24 -5.58 4.18
C LEU A 59 5.11 -6.88 4.96
N TYR A 60 4.13 -7.74 4.61
CA TYR A 60 3.86 -8.96 5.33
C TYR A 60 4.21 -10.20 4.51
N LEU A 61 5.11 -11.05 5.05
CA LEU A 61 5.57 -12.29 4.41
C LEU A 61 4.46 -13.34 4.32
N ASP A 62 3.48 -13.27 5.21
CA ASP A 62 2.31 -14.16 5.31
C ASP A 62 1.05 -13.62 4.61
N TYR A 63 1.15 -12.48 3.92
CA TYR A 63 0.01 -11.87 3.25
C TYR A 63 -0.65 -12.83 2.24
N GLY A 64 -1.94 -13.15 2.45
CA GLY A 64 -2.70 -14.07 1.60
C GLY A 64 -2.18 -15.52 1.61
N LYS A 65 -1.42 -15.92 2.65
CA LYS A 65 -0.82 -17.27 2.76
C LYS A 65 -1.31 -17.97 4.02
N LYS A 66 -1.37 -19.30 3.96
CA LYS A 66 -1.69 -20.16 5.11
C LYS A 66 -0.45 -20.48 5.92
N ASP A 67 -0.67 -20.99 7.11
CA ASP A 67 0.41 -21.51 7.96
C ASP A 67 1.25 -22.55 7.21
N GLY A 68 2.58 -22.36 7.23
CA GLY A 68 3.53 -23.20 6.51
C GLY A 68 3.79 -22.81 5.05
N GLU A 69 3.00 -21.90 4.47
CA GLU A 69 3.16 -21.42 3.09
C GLU A 69 4.03 -20.16 2.98
N TRP A 70 4.60 -19.68 4.08
CA TRP A 70 5.48 -18.53 4.13
C TRP A 70 6.72 -18.78 5.00
N VAL A 71 7.71 -17.92 4.90
CA VAL A 71 8.99 -18.02 5.63
C VAL A 71 9.12 -16.84 6.56
N GLN A 72 9.40 -17.12 7.83
CA GLN A 72 9.64 -16.08 8.84
C GLN A 72 10.91 -15.28 8.51
N ASN A 73 10.93 -14.02 8.92
CA ASN A 73 12.14 -13.20 8.86
C ASN A 73 13.18 -13.69 9.89
N ARG A 74 14.39 -13.13 9.83
CA ARG A 74 15.52 -13.50 10.71
C ARG A 74 15.26 -13.34 12.22
N TYR A 75 14.17 -12.67 12.61
CA TYR A 75 13.76 -12.49 14.01
C TYR A 75 12.54 -13.35 14.37
N GLY A 76 12.07 -14.21 13.49
CA GLY A 76 10.91 -15.08 13.70
C GLY A 76 9.56 -14.43 13.47
N GLY A 77 9.54 -13.21 12.94
CA GLY A 77 8.29 -12.47 12.64
C GLY A 77 7.86 -12.59 11.18
N ASN A 78 6.68 -12.05 10.90
CA ASN A 78 6.07 -12.05 9.57
C ASN A 78 6.34 -10.77 8.74
N THR A 79 7.09 -9.82 9.26
CA THR A 79 7.39 -8.58 8.55
C THR A 79 8.53 -8.77 7.55
N ASN A 80 8.36 -8.23 6.35
CA ASN A 80 9.39 -8.21 5.33
C ASN A 80 10.36 -7.04 5.57
N LEU A 81 11.47 -7.31 6.20
CA LEU A 81 12.45 -6.29 6.58
C LEU A 81 13.07 -5.61 5.36
N ASP A 82 13.26 -6.35 4.27
CA ASP A 82 13.84 -5.82 3.03
C ASP A 82 12.88 -4.85 2.33
N ALA A 83 11.58 -5.13 2.38
CA ALA A 83 10.54 -4.24 1.84
C ALA A 83 10.40 -2.95 2.68
N ILE A 84 10.51 -3.06 4.01
CA ILE A 84 10.52 -1.88 4.90
C ILE A 84 11.70 -0.96 4.54
N GLU A 85 12.90 -1.52 4.41
CA GLU A 85 14.09 -0.75 4.04
C GLU A 85 13.96 -0.18 2.62
N PHE A 86 13.41 -0.95 1.67
CA PHE A 86 13.12 -0.48 0.33
C PHE A 86 12.20 0.75 0.36
N PHE A 87 11.09 0.74 1.09
CA PHE A 87 10.18 1.89 1.16
C PHE A 87 10.82 3.12 1.78
N LYS A 88 11.57 2.96 2.87
CA LYS A 88 12.33 4.07 3.48
C LYS A 88 13.31 4.68 2.48
N HIS A 89 14.03 3.85 1.73
CA HIS A 89 14.96 4.31 0.70
C HIS A 89 14.22 4.95 -0.50
N PHE A 90 13.19 4.30 -1.02
CA PHE A 90 12.36 4.79 -2.13
C PHE A 90 11.83 6.20 -1.84
N ASN A 91 11.18 6.39 -0.70
CA ASN A 91 10.62 7.68 -0.31
C ASN A 91 11.72 8.73 -0.08
N SER A 92 12.85 8.33 0.51
CA SER A 92 13.99 9.22 0.72
C SER A 92 14.56 9.74 -0.61
N VAL A 93 14.76 8.85 -1.59
CA VAL A 93 15.29 9.23 -2.91
C VAL A 93 14.32 10.13 -3.66
N ILE A 94 13.03 9.77 -3.73
CA ILE A 94 12.04 10.57 -4.45
C ILE A 94 11.90 11.96 -3.83
N ARG A 95 11.64 12.05 -2.54
CA ARG A 95 11.44 13.34 -1.85
C ARG A 95 12.72 14.18 -1.76
N GLY A 96 13.88 13.53 -1.75
CA GLY A 96 15.17 14.22 -1.79
C GLY A 96 15.50 14.79 -3.17
N THR A 97 15.09 14.09 -4.24
CA THR A 97 15.36 14.52 -5.63
C THR A 97 14.29 15.49 -6.15
N TYR A 98 13.03 15.25 -5.77
CA TYR A 98 11.86 16.02 -6.21
C TYR A 98 10.97 16.37 -5.00
N PRO A 99 11.28 17.41 -4.23
CA PRO A 99 10.60 17.71 -2.96
C PRO A 99 9.10 17.96 -3.04
N GLY A 100 8.58 18.27 -4.24
CA GLY A 100 7.15 18.53 -4.47
C GLY A 100 6.33 17.27 -4.83
N ILE A 101 6.98 16.12 -5.04
CA ILE A 101 6.30 14.90 -5.46
C ILE A 101 5.70 14.16 -4.27
N MET A 102 4.45 13.74 -4.43
CA MET A 102 3.74 12.94 -3.43
C MET A 102 3.98 11.44 -3.67
N THR A 103 4.26 10.72 -2.60
CA THR A 103 4.20 9.25 -2.59
C THR A 103 3.03 8.81 -1.72
N ILE A 104 2.17 7.95 -2.24
CA ILE A 104 0.90 7.58 -1.62
C ILE A 104 0.87 6.07 -1.47
N ALA A 105 0.64 5.58 -0.25
CA ALA A 105 0.51 4.15 0.02
C ALA A 105 -0.94 3.71 -0.04
N GLU A 106 -1.23 2.67 -0.82
CA GLU A 106 -2.41 1.85 -0.58
C GLU A 106 -2.03 0.77 0.44
N GLU A 107 -2.31 1.05 1.69
CA GLU A 107 -2.02 0.14 2.80
C GLU A 107 -3.30 -0.05 3.61
N SER A 108 -3.86 -1.26 3.58
CA SER A 108 -5.19 -1.59 4.11
C SER A 108 -5.17 -2.15 5.52
N THR A 109 -3.99 -2.29 6.13
CA THR A 109 -3.85 -2.85 7.48
C THR A 109 -3.61 -1.77 8.54
N ALA A 110 -3.43 -2.20 9.78
CA ALA A 110 -3.06 -1.33 10.89
C ALA A 110 -1.53 -1.14 11.02
N TRP A 111 -0.78 -1.20 9.90
CA TRP A 111 0.65 -0.92 9.93
C TRP A 111 0.90 0.50 10.43
N PRO A 112 1.72 0.69 11.48
CA PRO A 112 1.95 2.01 12.05
C PRO A 112 2.97 2.82 11.23
N ASN A 113 2.85 4.15 11.29
CA ASN A 113 3.82 5.08 10.72
C ASN A 113 4.10 4.83 9.23
N VAL A 114 3.07 4.62 8.43
CA VAL A 114 3.18 4.54 6.96
C VAL A 114 3.62 5.91 6.42
N THR A 115 2.99 6.98 6.92
CA THR A 115 3.32 8.36 6.58
C THR A 115 4.28 8.96 7.61
N GLY A 116 4.92 10.06 7.24
CA GLY A 116 5.75 10.82 8.18
C GLY A 116 7.09 11.29 7.61
N LYS A 117 7.96 11.73 8.52
CA LYS A 117 9.25 12.32 8.15
C LYS A 117 10.26 11.25 7.74
N ILE A 118 11.01 11.55 6.68
CA ILE A 118 12.17 10.76 6.29
C ILE A 118 13.19 10.71 7.44
N GLY A 119 13.75 9.53 7.69
CA GLY A 119 14.72 9.31 8.77
C GLY A 119 14.13 9.02 10.15
N SER A 120 12.78 9.00 10.27
CA SER A 120 12.07 8.47 11.44
C SER A 120 11.79 6.96 11.28
N ASP A 121 11.04 6.37 12.22
CA ASP A 121 10.58 4.99 12.09
C ASP A 121 9.47 4.79 11.04
N SER A 122 9.04 5.85 10.38
CA SER A 122 8.03 5.79 9.33
C SER A 122 8.58 5.18 8.04
N LEU A 123 7.68 4.68 7.19
CA LEU A 123 8.01 4.27 5.83
C LEU A 123 8.29 5.48 4.91
N GLY A 124 7.93 6.70 5.34
CA GLY A 124 8.24 7.94 4.66
C GLY A 124 7.28 8.33 3.53
N PHE A 125 6.14 7.67 3.37
CA PHE A 125 5.12 8.10 2.44
C PHE A 125 4.57 9.48 2.79
N THR A 126 4.13 10.23 1.77
CA THR A 126 3.48 11.53 1.97
C THR A 126 2.06 11.33 2.50
N PHE A 127 1.34 10.36 1.92
CA PHE A 127 -0.04 10.06 2.28
C PHE A 127 -0.29 8.55 2.30
N LYS A 128 -1.34 8.18 3.02
CA LYS A 128 -1.93 6.83 3.01
C LYS A 128 -3.40 6.91 2.56
N TRP A 129 -3.85 5.99 1.72
CA TRP A 129 -5.27 5.84 1.44
C TRP A 129 -6.02 5.36 2.68
N ASN A 130 -7.09 6.05 3.06
CA ASN A 130 -7.98 5.62 4.12
C ASN A 130 -8.96 4.58 3.60
N MET A 131 -8.53 3.32 3.57
CA MET A 131 -9.34 2.21 3.08
C MET A 131 -10.54 1.92 3.99
N GLY A 132 -10.41 2.17 5.30
CA GLY A 132 -11.50 2.05 6.26
C GLY A 132 -12.63 3.02 5.97
N TRP A 133 -12.29 4.29 5.74
CA TRP A 133 -13.29 5.28 5.32
C TRP A 133 -13.97 4.91 4.02
N MET A 134 -13.22 4.45 3.02
CA MET A 134 -13.79 4.03 1.75
C MET A 134 -14.81 2.89 1.92
N HIS A 135 -14.47 1.90 2.73
CA HIS A 135 -15.36 0.79 3.04
C HIS A 135 -16.65 1.28 3.69
N ASP A 136 -16.54 2.06 4.77
CA ASP A 136 -17.68 2.61 5.50
C ASP A 136 -18.56 3.49 4.60
N PHE A 137 -17.94 4.31 3.76
CA PHE A 137 -18.65 5.15 2.79
C PHE A 137 -19.42 4.32 1.76
N CYS A 138 -18.78 3.29 1.17
CA CYS A 138 -19.43 2.42 0.19
C CYS A 138 -20.60 1.65 0.82
N GLU A 139 -20.46 1.12 2.02
CA GLU A 139 -21.54 0.45 2.74
C GLU A 139 -22.70 1.42 3.05
N TYR A 140 -22.40 2.62 3.50
CA TYR A 140 -23.41 3.66 3.71
C TYR A 140 -24.17 4.00 2.42
N MET A 141 -23.46 4.09 1.29
CA MET A 141 -24.10 4.42 0.01
C MET A 141 -24.99 3.30 -0.55
N LYS A 142 -24.73 2.04 -0.20
CA LYS A 142 -25.58 0.88 -0.53
C LYS A 142 -26.90 0.85 0.23
N LEU A 143 -26.98 1.54 1.38
CA LEU A 143 -28.22 1.60 2.15
C LEU A 143 -29.31 2.34 1.37
N ASP A 144 -30.56 1.86 1.50
CA ASP A 144 -31.73 2.62 1.06
C ASP A 144 -31.70 4.02 1.72
N PRO A 145 -31.90 5.10 0.95
CA PRO A 145 -31.88 6.48 1.48
C PRO A 145 -32.73 6.71 2.72
N TYR A 146 -33.84 5.98 2.85
CA TYR A 146 -34.72 6.08 4.02
C TYR A 146 -34.03 5.68 5.32
N PHE A 147 -33.13 4.69 5.29
CA PHE A 147 -32.42 4.18 6.45
C PHE A 147 -31.11 4.93 6.75
N ARG A 148 -30.54 5.66 5.79
CA ARG A 148 -29.22 6.35 5.94
C ARG A 148 -29.16 7.29 7.13
N LYS A 149 -30.29 7.86 7.55
CA LYS A 149 -30.35 8.76 8.72
C LYS A 149 -29.89 8.12 10.04
N ASN A 150 -29.95 6.79 10.13
CA ASN A 150 -29.59 6.06 11.34
C ASN A 150 -28.10 5.65 11.34
N ASP A 151 -27.43 5.69 10.17
CA ASP A 151 -26.07 5.19 9.98
C ASP A 151 -25.08 6.30 9.61
N HIS A 152 -25.43 7.56 9.89
CA HIS A 152 -24.60 8.71 9.56
C HIS A 152 -23.20 8.67 10.18
N HIS A 153 -23.04 7.93 11.29
CA HIS A 153 -21.77 7.70 11.96
C HIS A 153 -20.74 7.01 11.04
N ALA A 154 -21.14 6.19 10.07
CA ALA A 154 -20.25 5.56 9.11
C ALA A 154 -19.46 6.59 8.29
N LEU A 155 -20.05 7.75 7.98
CA LEU A 155 -19.34 8.81 7.25
C LEU A 155 -18.31 9.56 8.10
N THR A 156 -18.49 9.58 9.41
CA THR A 156 -17.70 10.40 10.34
C THR A 156 -16.75 9.60 11.21
N PHE A 157 -16.86 8.27 11.22
CA PHE A 157 -16.06 7.40 12.07
C PHE A 157 -14.55 7.59 11.83
N ALA A 158 -14.15 7.80 10.57
CA ALA A 158 -12.75 8.04 10.22
C ALA A 158 -12.12 9.25 10.94
N MET A 159 -12.93 10.21 11.39
CA MET A 159 -12.43 11.36 12.15
C MET A 159 -11.87 10.95 13.51
N SER A 160 -12.27 9.80 14.06
CA SER A 160 -11.79 9.30 15.36
C SER A 160 -10.31 8.87 15.34
N TYR A 161 -9.75 8.58 14.17
CA TYR A 161 -8.35 8.17 13.99
C TYR A 161 -7.60 9.00 12.94
N ASN A 162 -8.16 10.16 12.56
CA ASN A 162 -7.60 11.01 11.50
C ASN A 162 -6.17 11.49 11.79
N ASP A 163 -5.78 11.62 13.05
CA ASP A 163 -4.46 12.09 13.46
C ASP A 163 -3.38 10.98 13.45
N ALA A 164 -3.76 9.73 13.14
CA ALA A 164 -2.82 8.61 13.15
C ALA A 164 -1.87 8.62 11.94
N GLU A 165 -2.34 9.10 10.79
CA GLU A 165 -1.60 9.15 9.53
C GLU A 165 -2.07 10.35 8.69
N ASP A 166 -1.28 10.74 7.70
CA ASP A 166 -1.71 11.72 6.70
C ASP A 166 -2.57 11.02 5.63
N TYR A 167 -3.89 11.13 5.75
CA TYR A 167 -4.84 10.38 4.94
C TYR A 167 -5.30 11.11 3.68
N ILE A 168 -5.52 10.32 2.62
CA ILE A 168 -6.38 10.65 1.48
C ILE A 168 -7.63 9.78 1.58
N LEU A 169 -8.81 10.36 1.31
CA LEU A 169 -10.09 9.65 1.24
C LEU A 169 -10.33 9.17 -0.21
N PRO A 170 -9.99 7.92 -0.56
CA PRO A 170 -10.13 7.43 -1.92
C PRO A 170 -11.53 6.88 -2.18
N LEU A 171 -11.90 6.86 -3.47
CA LEU A 171 -12.91 5.96 -3.99
C LEU A 171 -12.23 5.13 -5.08
N SER A 172 -11.67 3.99 -4.68
CA SER A 172 -10.95 3.12 -5.60
C SER A 172 -11.90 2.54 -6.65
N HIS A 173 -11.42 2.48 -7.90
CA HIS A 173 -12.13 1.83 -8.99
C HIS A 173 -12.45 0.35 -8.68
N ASP A 174 -11.63 -0.31 -7.89
CA ASP A 174 -11.85 -1.70 -7.46
C ASP A 174 -13.11 -1.88 -6.63
N GLU A 175 -13.60 -0.81 -5.98
CA GLU A 175 -14.79 -0.86 -5.13
C GLU A 175 -16.04 -0.27 -5.80
N VAL A 176 -15.90 0.54 -6.86
CA VAL A 176 -17.00 1.28 -7.48
C VAL A 176 -17.25 0.93 -8.95
N VAL A 177 -16.49 0.02 -9.55
CA VAL A 177 -16.65 -0.51 -10.91
C VAL A 177 -16.53 -2.03 -10.93
N HIS A 178 -16.86 -2.69 -12.04
CA HIS A 178 -16.74 -4.12 -12.27
C HIS A 178 -17.39 -5.02 -11.21
N LEU A 179 -18.66 -5.37 -11.38
CA LEU A 179 -19.41 -6.36 -10.61
C LEU A 179 -19.62 -6.02 -9.10
N LYS A 180 -19.10 -4.90 -8.61
CA LYS A 180 -19.28 -4.45 -7.24
C LYS A 180 -20.31 -3.35 -7.05
N CYS A 181 -21.14 -3.08 -8.07
CA CYS A 181 -22.10 -1.99 -8.16
C CYS A 181 -21.49 -0.58 -8.24
N SER A 182 -22.24 0.38 -8.81
CA SER A 182 -21.86 1.78 -8.73
C SER A 182 -22.34 2.38 -7.40
N MET A 183 -21.78 3.51 -6.99
CA MET A 183 -22.19 4.23 -5.77
C MET A 183 -23.67 4.64 -5.75
N VAL A 184 -24.38 4.54 -6.86
CA VAL A 184 -25.75 5.08 -7.07
C VAL A 184 -26.76 4.01 -7.47
N ASN A 185 -26.43 2.75 -7.34
CA ASN A 185 -27.38 1.66 -7.67
C ASN A 185 -28.12 1.23 -6.43
#